data_1cdef58bb9c7ab576437e4c95fa58125
#
_entry.id   1cdef58bb9c7ab576437e4c95fa58125
#
_cell.length_a   1.000
_cell.length_b   1.000
_cell.length_c   1.000
_cell.angle_alpha   90.00
_cell.angle_beta   90.00
_cell.angle_gamma   90.00
#
_symmetry.space_group_name_H-M   'P 1'
#
loop_
_entity.id
_entity.type
_entity.pdbx_description
1 polymer ?
#
loop_
_entity_poly.entity_id
_entity_poly.type
_entity_poly.pdbx_seq_one_letter_code
_entity_poly.pdbx_strand_id
1 'polypeptide(L)'
;MPGVLYGLGDEPQAFSVDARELRLALAGHGAVLDVAIDGKSTSAVLKDSQLHPVRGEVMHVDLLRVDLNKPIQSPVPLHLHGAEDSPGVKEGGILEQVTREVTVEALPNDIPEELVHDVSHMEMLGTELLSAVSVPDGVTIVDDLEETVIATVTPPRVEEEPDEIEEETLLVGEDGEPILGEDGEPIAAEAEAGEGDAESGESSEE
;
A
#
# COMPACT_ATOMS: atom_id res chain seq x y z
N MET A 1 -10.56 10.34 21.08
CA MET A 1 -11.14 10.15 19.76
C MET A 1 -12.56 9.61 19.87
N PRO A 2 -13.46 9.98 18.97
CA PRO A 2 -14.83 9.49 18.96
C PRO A 2 -14.92 8.07 18.38
N GLY A 3 -15.95 7.33 18.80
CA GLY A 3 -16.31 6.04 18.24
C GLY A 3 -17.77 5.73 18.44
N VAL A 4 -18.25 4.69 17.75
CA VAL A 4 -19.62 4.20 17.84
C VAL A 4 -19.60 2.69 18.15
N LEU A 5 -20.38 2.29 19.13
CA LEU A 5 -20.60 0.89 19.50
C LEU A 5 -22.03 0.50 19.10
N TYR A 6 -22.19 -0.48 18.20
CA TYR A 6 -23.48 -0.94 17.71
C TYR A 6 -23.51 -2.47 17.56
N GLY A 7 -24.67 -3.04 17.32
CA GLY A 7 -24.86 -4.49 17.10
C GLY A 7 -25.79 -5.15 18.10
N LEU A 8 -26.06 -6.45 17.92
CA LEU A 8 -26.95 -7.30 18.70
C LEU A 8 -28.40 -6.79 18.87
N GLY A 9 -28.81 -5.78 18.07
CA GLY A 9 -30.15 -5.20 18.14
C GLY A 9 -30.32 -4.10 19.20
N ASP A 10 -29.27 -3.75 19.92
CA ASP A 10 -29.27 -2.63 20.85
C ASP A 10 -29.08 -1.28 20.11
N GLU A 11 -29.51 -0.19 20.75
CA GLU A 11 -29.30 1.15 20.21
C GLU A 11 -27.80 1.49 20.09
N PRO A 12 -27.38 2.14 18.98
CA PRO A 12 -26.02 2.61 18.82
C PRO A 12 -25.62 3.59 19.93
N GLN A 13 -24.46 3.37 20.53
CA GLN A 13 -23.90 4.24 21.56
C GLN A 13 -22.66 4.94 21.05
N ALA A 14 -22.66 6.26 21.07
CA ALA A 14 -21.46 7.04 20.82
C ALA A 14 -20.62 7.10 22.10
N PHE A 15 -19.31 6.92 21.96
CA PHE A 15 -18.34 6.98 23.04
C PHE A 15 -17.12 7.84 22.65
N SER A 16 -16.36 8.20 23.64
CA SER A 16 -15.07 8.87 23.42
C SER A 16 -14.02 8.18 24.28
N VAL A 17 -12.90 7.82 23.65
CA VAL A 17 -11.79 7.11 24.28
C VAL A 17 -10.47 7.82 23.99
N ASP A 18 -9.48 7.66 24.86
CA ASP A 18 -8.13 8.11 24.58
C ASP A 18 -7.50 7.26 23.45
N ALA A 19 -6.92 7.93 22.46
CA ALA A 19 -6.33 7.26 21.28
C ALA A 19 -5.18 6.33 21.66
N ARG A 20 -4.46 6.62 22.74
CA ARG A 20 -3.35 5.82 23.23
C ARG A 20 -3.85 4.55 23.93
N GLU A 21 -4.90 4.67 24.73
CA GLU A 21 -5.50 3.52 25.42
C GLU A 21 -6.10 2.53 24.42
N LEU A 22 -6.81 3.03 23.41
CA LEU A 22 -7.36 2.16 22.37
C LEU A 22 -6.26 1.48 21.56
N ARG A 23 -5.19 2.20 21.18
CA ARG A 23 -4.07 1.59 20.46
C ARG A 23 -3.42 0.47 21.26
N LEU A 24 -3.24 0.66 22.57
CA LEU A 24 -2.70 -0.38 23.45
C LEU A 24 -3.65 -1.56 23.59
N ALA A 25 -4.95 -1.32 23.67
CA ALA A 25 -5.96 -2.37 23.71
C ALA A 25 -6.00 -3.19 22.42
N LEU A 26 -5.91 -2.54 21.26
CA LEU A 26 -5.87 -3.20 19.96
C LEU A 26 -4.58 -3.99 19.73
N ALA A 27 -3.45 -3.54 20.30
CA ALA A 27 -2.15 -4.20 20.14
C ALA A 27 -1.95 -5.41 21.08
N GLY A 28 -2.81 -5.62 22.05
CA GLY A 28 -2.57 -6.60 23.10
C GLY A 28 -3.62 -7.70 23.30
N HIS A 29 -4.75 -7.65 22.62
CA HIS A 29 -5.91 -8.46 23.01
C HIS A 29 -6.64 -9.17 21.87
N GLY A 30 -6.02 -9.39 20.72
CA GLY A 30 -6.69 -10.04 19.58
C GLY A 30 -7.89 -9.24 19.04
N ALA A 31 -8.77 -9.91 18.32
CA ALA A 31 -9.91 -9.26 17.68
C ALA A 31 -11.02 -8.78 18.64
N VAL A 32 -11.07 -9.30 19.87
CA VAL A 32 -12.15 -9.02 20.85
C VAL A 32 -11.70 -8.03 21.91
N LEU A 33 -12.49 -6.98 22.10
CA LEU A 33 -12.29 -5.95 23.09
C LEU A 33 -13.44 -5.93 24.09
N ASP A 34 -13.13 -5.82 25.38
CA ASP A 34 -14.14 -5.58 26.41
C ASP A 34 -14.31 -4.08 26.63
N VAL A 35 -15.42 -3.55 26.16
CA VAL A 35 -15.74 -2.14 26.25
C VAL A 35 -16.66 -1.87 27.42
N ALA A 36 -16.22 -1.06 28.37
CA ALA A 36 -17.02 -0.64 29.51
C ALA A 36 -17.58 0.77 29.29
N ILE A 37 -18.89 0.88 29.10
CA ILE A 37 -19.61 2.15 28.96
C ILE A 37 -20.67 2.20 30.06
N ASP A 38 -20.70 3.29 30.84
CA ASP A 38 -21.66 3.51 31.93
C ASP A 38 -21.73 2.37 32.95
N GLY A 39 -20.61 1.67 33.16
CA GLY A 39 -20.51 0.55 34.12
C GLY A 39 -21.03 -0.79 33.60
N LYS A 40 -21.39 -0.86 32.31
CA LYS A 40 -21.71 -2.13 31.62
C LYS A 40 -20.53 -2.52 30.75
N SER A 41 -20.04 -3.74 30.94
CA SER A 41 -19.02 -4.33 30.05
C SER A 41 -19.69 -5.13 28.94
N THR A 42 -19.25 -4.91 27.73
CA THR A 42 -19.76 -5.59 26.53
C THR A 42 -18.60 -5.96 25.64
N SER A 43 -18.58 -7.21 25.15
CA SER A 43 -17.57 -7.66 24.23
C SER A 43 -17.87 -7.10 22.82
N ALA A 44 -16.87 -6.53 22.21
CA ALA A 44 -16.98 -5.90 20.89
C ALA A 44 -15.74 -6.23 20.05
N VAL A 45 -15.90 -6.18 18.73
CA VAL A 45 -14.82 -6.34 17.75
C VAL A 45 -14.65 -5.05 16.98
N LEU A 46 -13.42 -4.70 16.63
CA LEU A 46 -13.14 -3.61 15.74
C LEU A 46 -13.67 -3.95 14.34
N LYS A 47 -14.64 -3.18 13.85
CA LYS A 47 -15.22 -3.37 12.52
C LYS A 47 -14.54 -2.48 11.48
N ASP A 48 -14.28 -1.23 11.84
CA ASP A 48 -13.62 -0.28 10.95
C ASP A 48 -12.88 0.80 11.77
N SER A 49 -11.81 1.34 11.19
CA SER A 49 -11.04 2.43 11.77
C SER A 49 -10.64 3.43 10.69
N GLN A 50 -11.05 4.69 10.89
CA GLN A 50 -10.68 5.78 10.00
C GLN A 50 -9.36 6.41 10.44
N LEU A 51 -8.36 6.35 9.58
CA LEU A 51 -7.04 6.94 9.79
C LEU A 51 -6.92 8.29 9.09
N HIS A 52 -6.25 9.24 9.75
CA HIS A 52 -5.90 10.51 9.11
C HIS A 52 -4.81 10.26 8.04
N PRO A 53 -5.03 10.64 6.75
CA PRO A 53 -4.18 10.23 5.63
C PRO A 53 -2.72 10.70 5.75
N VAL A 54 -2.47 11.80 6.46
CA VAL A 54 -1.12 12.39 6.60
C VAL A 54 -0.47 12.04 7.94
N ARG A 55 -1.25 12.03 9.02
CA ARG A 55 -0.70 11.82 10.38
C ARG A 55 -0.73 10.37 10.84
N GLY A 56 -1.53 9.50 10.17
CA GLY A 56 -1.74 8.13 10.59
C GLY A 56 -2.46 7.98 11.94
N GLU A 57 -3.03 9.07 12.47
CA GLU A 57 -3.81 9.05 13.70
C GLU A 57 -5.21 8.52 13.43
N VAL A 58 -5.72 7.66 14.31
CA VAL A 58 -7.10 7.17 14.23
C VAL A 58 -8.04 8.31 14.54
N MET A 59 -8.96 8.61 13.62
CA MET A 59 -9.95 9.69 13.73
C MET A 59 -11.30 9.21 14.23
N HIS A 60 -11.72 8.02 13.83
CA HIS A 60 -12.98 7.39 14.21
C HIS A 60 -12.80 5.88 14.33
N VAL A 61 -13.59 5.26 15.22
CA VAL A 61 -13.58 3.82 15.44
C VAL A 61 -15.00 3.30 15.52
N ASP A 62 -15.24 2.24 14.77
CA ASP A 62 -16.50 1.52 14.73
C ASP A 62 -16.34 0.17 15.43
N LEU A 63 -17.02 0.00 16.55
CA LEU A 63 -17.01 -1.24 17.31
C LEU A 63 -18.35 -1.96 17.16
N LEU A 64 -18.28 -3.23 16.79
CA LEU A 64 -19.42 -4.11 16.68
C LEU A 64 -19.54 -4.97 17.94
N ARG A 65 -20.68 -4.88 18.63
CA ARG A 65 -21.01 -5.82 19.73
C ARG A 65 -21.14 -7.22 19.19
N VAL A 66 -20.49 -8.16 19.81
CA VAL A 66 -20.48 -9.55 19.37
C VAL A 66 -20.95 -10.49 20.46
N ASP A 67 -21.54 -11.58 20.02
CA ASP A 67 -21.88 -12.73 20.87
C ASP A 67 -20.77 -13.76 20.68
N LEU A 68 -20.04 -14.09 21.75
CA LEU A 68 -18.88 -14.98 21.71
C LEU A 68 -19.17 -16.39 21.17
N ASN A 69 -20.44 -16.76 21.10
CA ASN A 69 -20.88 -18.09 20.63
C ASN A 69 -21.38 -18.08 19.17
N LYS A 70 -21.30 -16.96 18.48
CA LYS A 70 -21.72 -16.85 17.08
C LYS A 70 -20.54 -16.52 16.18
N PRO A 71 -20.40 -17.18 15.01
CA PRO A 71 -19.40 -16.81 14.05
C PRO A 71 -19.67 -15.41 13.52
N ILE A 72 -18.64 -14.66 13.31
CA ILE A 72 -18.68 -13.30 12.73
C ILE A 72 -17.69 -13.19 11.57
N GLN A 73 -17.95 -12.27 10.68
CA GLN A 73 -17.05 -11.93 9.58
C GLN A 73 -16.24 -10.70 9.96
N SER A 74 -14.92 -10.83 9.85
CA SER A 74 -13.97 -9.76 10.14
C SER A 74 -12.86 -9.72 9.10
N PRO A 75 -12.41 -8.53 8.65
CA PRO A 75 -11.20 -8.41 7.86
C PRO A 75 -9.98 -8.68 8.75
N VAL A 76 -9.06 -9.50 8.25
CA VAL A 76 -7.79 -9.83 8.90
C VAL A 76 -6.65 -9.42 7.97
N PRO A 77 -5.65 -8.67 8.44
CA PRO A 77 -4.52 -8.29 7.65
C PRO A 77 -3.69 -9.51 7.23
N LEU A 78 -3.23 -9.51 5.98
CA LEU A 78 -2.35 -10.52 5.41
C LEU A 78 -0.94 -9.97 5.30
N HIS A 79 0.01 -10.59 5.98
CA HIS A 79 1.43 -10.25 5.94
C HIS A 79 2.22 -11.26 5.11
N LEU A 80 3.01 -10.76 4.17
CA LEU A 80 3.88 -11.57 3.34
C LEU A 80 5.26 -11.66 3.95
N HIS A 81 5.75 -12.89 4.13
CA HIS A 81 7.10 -13.17 4.62
C HIS A 81 7.99 -13.70 3.49
N GLY A 82 9.32 -13.47 3.61
CA GLY A 82 10.28 -14.02 2.67
C GLY A 82 10.35 -13.32 1.30
N ALA A 83 9.78 -12.12 1.17
CA ALA A 83 9.80 -11.35 -0.08
C ALA A 83 11.22 -11.13 -0.65
N GLU A 84 12.19 -10.81 0.21
CA GLU A 84 13.59 -10.57 -0.17
C GLU A 84 14.32 -11.87 -0.58
N ASP A 85 13.83 -13.01 -0.11
CA ASP A 85 14.41 -14.32 -0.39
C ASP A 85 13.90 -14.95 -1.68
N SER A 86 12.80 -14.43 -2.24
CA SER A 86 12.22 -14.95 -3.48
C SER A 86 13.16 -14.83 -4.67
N PRO A 87 13.28 -15.86 -5.52
CA PRO A 87 14.12 -15.82 -6.72
C PRO A 87 13.69 -14.69 -7.67
N GLY A 88 12.39 -14.42 -7.79
CA GLY A 88 11.90 -13.35 -8.64
C GLY A 88 12.37 -11.96 -8.24
N VAL A 89 12.44 -11.67 -6.93
CA VAL A 89 12.97 -10.39 -6.42
C VAL A 89 14.49 -10.35 -6.55
N LYS A 90 15.21 -11.48 -6.34
CA LYS A 90 16.66 -11.56 -6.54
C LYS A 90 17.09 -11.35 -7.99
N GLU A 91 16.24 -11.67 -8.94
CA GLU A 91 16.44 -11.40 -10.37
C GLU A 91 16.08 -9.96 -10.78
N GLY A 92 15.67 -9.13 -9.80
CA GLY A 92 15.35 -7.72 -10.02
C GLY A 92 13.85 -7.44 -10.16
N GLY A 93 12.97 -8.42 -9.94
CA GLY A 93 11.52 -8.23 -9.92
C GLY A 93 11.07 -7.42 -8.71
N ILE A 94 9.90 -6.81 -8.84
CA ILE A 94 9.22 -6.09 -7.77
C ILE A 94 8.05 -6.95 -7.31
N LEU A 95 8.04 -7.32 -6.01
CA LEU A 95 6.90 -7.99 -5.39
C LEU A 95 5.85 -6.92 -5.05
N GLU A 96 4.67 -7.09 -5.62
CA GLU A 96 3.52 -6.25 -5.35
C GLU A 96 2.47 -7.06 -4.59
N GLN A 97 2.08 -6.57 -3.41
CA GLN A 97 0.97 -7.13 -2.65
C GLN A 97 -0.34 -6.49 -3.11
N VAL A 98 -1.18 -7.28 -3.78
CA VAL A 98 -2.48 -6.86 -4.32
C VAL A 98 -3.53 -6.82 -3.22
N THR A 99 -3.66 -7.91 -2.47
CA THR A 99 -4.62 -8.03 -1.37
C THR A 99 -3.89 -7.94 -0.03
N ARG A 100 -4.29 -6.98 0.79
CA ARG A 100 -3.69 -6.72 2.11
C ARG A 100 -4.53 -7.21 3.27
N GLU A 101 -5.82 -7.41 3.05
CA GLU A 101 -6.80 -7.84 4.04
C GLU A 101 -7.67 -8.93 3.44
N VAL A 102 -8.00 -9.94 4.23
CA VAL A 102 -8.82 -11.08 3.85
C VAL A 102 -10.00 -11.18 4.80
N THR A 103 -11.20 -11.35 4.26
CA THR A 103 -12.41 -11.52 5.06
C THR A 103 -12.50 -12.96 5.56
N VAL A 104 -12.46 -13.13 6.87
CA VAL A 104 -12.61 -14.44 7.50
C VAL A 104 -13.88 -14.53 8.33
N GLU A 105 -14.47 -15.73 8.40
CA GLU A 105 -15.57 -16.09 9.30
C GLU A 105 -15.06 -17.03 10.35
N ALA A 106 -15.15 -16.62 11.61
CA ALA A 106 -14.73 -17.41 12.77
C ALA A 106 -15.49 -16.99 14.02
N LEU A 107 -15.34 -17.76 15.10
CA LEU A 107 -15.76 -17.29 16.43
C LEU A 107 -14.87 -16.12 16.84
N PRO A 108 -15.40 -15.13 17.58
CA PRO A 108 -14.65 -13.93 17.96
C PRO A 108 -13.30 -14.21 18.66
N ASN A 109 -13.22 -15.31 19.42
CA ASN A 109 -12.00 -15.71 20.13
C ASN A 109 -10.98 -16.43 19.22
N ASP A 110 -11.41 -16.93 18.07
CA ASP A 110 -10.59 -17.72 17.14
C ASP A 110 -10.09 -16.89 15.97
N ILE A 111 -10.50 -15.63 15.88
CA ILE A 111 -10.04 -14.69 14.83
C ILE A 111 -8.57 -14.35 15.08
N PRO A 112 -7.66 -14.66 14.15
CA PRO A 112 -6.25 -14.31 14.29
C PRO A 112 -6.04 -12.79 14.12
N GLU A 113 -5.01 -12.26 14.76
CA GLU A 113 -4.62 -10.85 14.61
C GLU A 113 -4.08 -10.56 13.21
N GLU A 114 -3.37 -11.53 12.64
CA GLU A 114 -2.78 -11.46 11.30
C GLU A 114 -2.73 -12.84 10.66
N LEU A 115 -2.76 -12.88 9.34
CA LEU A 115 -2.43 -14.06 8.56
C LEU A 115 -1.04 -13.87 7.96
N VAL A 116 -0.18 -14.87 8.10
CA VAL A 116 1.18 -14.83 7.57
C VAL A 116 1.29 -15.84 6.44
N HIS A 117 1.79 -15.40 5.29
CA HIS A 117 2.04 -16.24 4.13
C HIS A 117 3.49 -16.10 3.65
N ASP A 118 4.14 -17.22 3.33
CA ASP A 118 5.52 -17.26 2.87
C ASP A 118 5.57 -17.23 1.33
N VAL A 119 6.20 -16.16 0.81
CA VAL A 119 6.37 -15.92 -0.64
C VAL A 119 7.82 -16.13 -1.09
N SER A 120 8.66 -16.76 -0.28
CA SER A 120 10.09 -16.99 -0.59
C SER A 120 10.31 -17.87 -1.83
N HIS A 121 9.29 -18.59 -2.30
CA HIS A 121 9.36 -19.48 -3.46
C HIS A 121 8.94 -18.81 -4.78
N MET A 122 8.46 -17.56 -4.74
CA MET A 122 7.93 -16.89 -5.93
C MET A 122 9.01 -16.58 -6.96
N GLU A 123 8.75 -16.99 -8.20
CA GLU A 123 9.57 -16.71 -9.38
C GLU A 123 9.14 -15.41 -10.08
N MET A 124 9.92 -14.94 -11.05
CA MET A 124 9.58 -13.81 -11.90
C MET A 124 8.27 -14.08 -12.65
N LEU A 125 7.37 -13.08 -12.68
CA LEU A 125 5.99 -13.19 -13.23
C LEU A 125 5.09 -14.18 -12.48
N GLY A 126 5.52 -14.65 -11.30
CA GLY A 126 4.71 -15.49 -10.43
C GLY A 126 3.52 -14.71 -9.87
N THR A 127 2.39 -15.41 -9.70
CA THR A 127 1.18 -14.90 -9.07
C THR A 127 0.77 -15.89 -7.99
N GLU A 128 0.53 -15.40 -6.79
CA GLU A 128 0.07 -16.20 -5.66
C GLU A 128 -1.40 -15.92 -5.40
N LEU A 129 -2.18 -17.00 -5.22
CA LEU A 129 -3.62 -16.94 -4.99
C LEU A 129 -3.92 -17.16 -3.49
N LEU A 130 -5.09 -16.70 -3.07
CA LEU A 130 -5.58 -16.83 -1.68
C LEU A 130 -5.68 -18.30 -1.24
N SER A 131 -5.83 -19.25 -2.17
CA SER A 131 -5.86 -20.70 -1.91
C SER A 131 -4.57 -21.25 -1.28
N ALA A 132 -3.44 -20.56 -1.44
CA ALA A 132 -2.15 -20.99 -0.89
C ALA A 132 -1.94 -20.56 0.57
N VAL A 133 -2.79 -19.67 1.10
CA VAL A 133 -2.66 -19.16 2.47
C VAL A 133 -3.04 -20.23 3.49
N SER A 134 -2.15 -20.47 4.46
CA SER A 134 -2.42 -21.35 5.58
C SER A 134 -3.34 -20.66 6.58
N VAL A 135 -4.49 -21.25 6.84
CA VAL A 135 -5.50 -20.74 7.77
C VAL A 135 -5.46 -21.54 9.06
N PRO A 136 -5.50 -20.93 10.26
CA PRO A 136 -5.58 -21.65 11.52
C PRO A 136 -6.92 -22.38 11.67
N ASP A 137 -6.94 -23.36 12.59
CA ASP A 137 -8.13 -24.15 12.89
C ASP A 137 -9.28 -23.26 13.38
N GLY A 138 -10.47 -23.47 12.88
CA GLY A 138 -11.68 -22.73 13.28
C GLY A 138 -11.95 -21.45 12.48
N VAL A 139 -11.10 -21.08 11.53
CA VAL A 139 -11.25 -19.92 10.65
C VAL A 139 -11.59 -20.38 9.24
N THR A 140 -12.59 -19.74 8.64
CA THR A 140 -12.99 -19.99 7.26
C THR A 140 -12.85 -18.69 6.47
N ILE A 141 -12.16 -18.74 5.32
CA ILE A 141 -12.08 -17.60 4.42
C ILE A 141 -13.40 -17.49 3.66
N VAL A 142 -13.97 -16.29 3.60
CA VAL A 142 -15.22 -15.97 2.90
C VAL A 142 -14.93 -15.50 1.48
N ASP A 143 -13.78 -14.88 1.26
CA ASP A 143 -13.35 -14.38 -0.04
C ASP A 143 -13.05 -15.54 -1.00
N ASP A 144 -13.10 -15.27 -2.29
CA ASP A 144 -12.93 -16.28 -3.33
C ASP A 144 -11.45 -16.73 -3.40
N LEU A 145 -11.21 -18.00 -3.06
CA LEU A 145 -9.86 -18.58 -2.94
C LEU A 145 -9.13 -18.68 -4.29
N GLU A 146 -9.89 -18.83 -5.39
CA GLU A 146 -9.32 -19.06 -6.72
C GLU A 146 -9.22 -17.79 -7.58
N GLU A 147 -10.02 -16.75 -7.27
CA GLU A 147 -10.02 -15.48 -8.00
C GLU A 147 -9.17 -14.41 -7.31
N THR A 148 -8.98 -14.49 -6.00
CA THR A 148 -8.26 -13.45 -5.24
C THR A 148 -6.76 -13.65 -5.31
N VAL A 149 -6.09 -12.72 -5.98
CA VAL A 149 -4.63 -12.63 -6.03
C VAL A 149 -4.11 -11.92 -4.79
N ILE A 150 -3.19 -12.53 -4.06
CA ILE A 150 -2.56 -11.94 -2.87
C ILE A 150 -1.27 -11.21 -3.21
N ALA A 151 -0.45 -11.78 -4.08
CA ALA A 151 0.82 -11.19 -4.48
C ALA A 151 1.17 -11.51 -5.93
N THR A 152 1.91 -10.62 -6.57
CA THR A 152 2.49 -10.85 -7.89
C THR A 152 3.91 -10.30 -7.94
N VAL A 153 4.78 -10.95 -8.71
CA VAL A 153 6.13 -10.46 -8.99
C VAL A 153 6.18 -9.94 -10.41
N THR A 154 6.41 -8.64 -10.56
CA THR A 154 6.51 -7.99 -11.88
C THR A 154 7.98 -7.66 -12.20
N PRO A 155 8.41 -7.75 -13.47
CA PRO A 155 9.73 -7.30 -13.87
C PRO A 155 9.86 -5.78 -13.63
N PRO A 156 11.05 -5.28 -13.31
CA PRO A 156 11.26 -3.86 -13.18
C PRO A 156 10.93 -3.18 -14.52
N ARG A 157 10.22 -2.07 -14.45
CA ARG A 157 10.02 -1.24 -15.64
C ARG A 157 11.35 -0.61 -16.00
N VAL A 158 12.01 -1.15 -17.03
CA VAL A 158 13.13 -0.45 -17.66
C VAL A 158 12.47 0.77 -18.33
N GLU A 159 12.67 1.94 -17.78
CA GLU A 159 12.52 3.17 -18.56
C GLU A 159 13.61 3.07 -19.63
N GLU A 160 13.22 2.68 -20.84
CA GLU A 160 14.02 2.98 -22.01
C GLU A 160 14.10 4.52 -22.01
N GLU A 161 15.27 5.03 -21.61
CA GLU A 161 15.58 6.43 -21.89
C GLU A 161 15.27 6.60 -23.38
N PRO A 162 14.40 7.55 -23.77
CA PRO A 162 14.16 7.76 -25.19
C PRO A 162 15.54 8.00 -25.80
N ASP A 163 15.93 7.11 -26.74
CA ASP A 163 17.08 7.36 -27.56
C ASP A 163 17.01 8.84 -27.92
N GLU A 164 17.99 9.63 -27.46
CA GLU A 164 18.15 11.00 -27.90
C GLU A 164 18.17 10.89 -29.41
N ILE A 165 17.01 11.17 -30.02
CA ILE A 165 16.99 11.43 -31.44
C ILE A 165 17.87 12.67 -31.55
N GLU A 166 19.14 12.45 -31.93
CA GLU A 166 19.96 13.53 -32.42
C GLU A 166 19.20 14.15 -33.57
N GLU A 167 18.33 15.10 -33.25
CA GLU A 167 17.85 16.04 -34.25
C GLU A 167 19.08 16.81 -34.71
N GLU A 168 19.72 16.30 -35.77
CA GLU A 168 20.59 17.12 -36.59
C GLU A 168 19.76 18.32 -37.03
N THR A 169 19.87 19.41 -36.28
CA THR A 169 19.27 20.69 -36.61
C THR A 169 20.05 21.20 -37.82
N LEU A 170 19.58 20.82 -39.01
CA LEU A 170 20.05 21.40 -40.25
C LEU A 170 19.72 22.91 -40.23
N LEU A 171 20.72 23.73 -40.39
CA LEU A 171 20.52 25.17 -40.52
C LEU A 171 19.70 25.45 -41.79
N VAL A 172 18.48 25.92 -41.60
CA VAL A 172 17.58 26.30 -42.70
C VAL A 172 17.70 27.80 -42.90
N GLY A 173 17.96 28.21 -44.10
CA GLY A 173 17.99 29.61 -44.47
C GLY A 173 16.58 30.26 -44.41
N GLU A 174 16.53 31.60 -44.49
CA GLU A 174 15.31 32.43 -44.39
C GLU A 174 14.23 32.08 -45.43
N ASP A 175 14.58 31.34 -46.48
CA ASP A 175 13.68 30.85 -47.55
C ASP A 175 13.27 29.35 -47.35
N GLY A 176 13.63 28.70 -46.22
CA GLY A 176 13.20 27.35 -45.94
C GLY A 176 14.02 26.24 -46.64
N GLU A 177 15.13 26.57 -47.27
CA GLU A 177 16.03 25.60 -47.90
C GLU A 177 17.26 25.34 -47.02
N PRO A 178 17.80 24.08 -46.94
CA PRO A 178 18.98 23.76 -46.16
C PRO A 178 20.21 24.48 -46.74
N ILE A 179 21.02 25.09 -45.86
CA ILE A 179 22.26 25.76 -46.26
C ILE A 179 23.28 24.67 -46.60
N LEU A 180 23.64 24.61 -47.88
CA LEU A 180 24.67 23.70 -48.38
C LEU A 180 26.04 24.37 -48.34
N GLY A 181 27.07 23.65 -47.90
CA GLY A 181 28.47 24.06 -48.00
C GLY A 181 28.93 24.10 -49.46
N GLU A 182 30.11 24.66 -49.68
CA GLU A 182 30.74 24.84 -51.00
C GLU A 182 30.95 23.51 -51.77
N ASP A 183 30.87 22.38 -51.05
CA ASP A 183 30.97 21.00 -51.58
C ASP A 183 29.57 20.32 -51.75
N GLY A 184 28.45 21.01 -51.48
CA GLY A 184 27.08 20.51 -51.69
C GLY A 184 26.57 19.61 -50.58
N GLU A 185 27.23 19.54 -49.40
CA GLU A 185 26.77 18.81 -48.21
C GLU A 185 26.12 19.75 -47.20
N PRO A 186 25.07 19.32 -46.48
CA PRO A 186 24.42 20.16 -45.48
C PRO A 186 25.33 20.38 -44.26
N ILE A 187 25.41 21.63 -43.77
CA ILE A 187 26.24 21.99 -42.61
C ILE A 187 25.45 21.75 -41.33
N ALA A 188 25.94 20.86 -40.44
CA ALA A 188 25.44 20.67 -39.08
C ALA A 188 26.10 21.69 -38.13
N ALA A 189 25.31 22.30 -37.24
CA ALA A 189 25.83 23.20 -36.22
C ALA A 189 26.39 22.41 -35.02
N GLU A 190 27.72 22.36 -34.85
CA GLU A 190 28.33 21.95 -33.60
C GLU A 190 28.05 23.03 -32.52
N ALA A 191 27.32 22.68 -31.50
CA ALA A 191 27.10 23.52 -30.32
C ALA A 191 28.34 23.50 -29.43
N GLU A 192 29.22 24.49 -29.54
CA GLU A 192 30.23 24.76 -28.54
C GLU A 192 29.58 25.22 -27.23
N ALA A 193 29.75 24.43 -26.18
CA ALA A 193 29.43 24.79 -24.81
C ALA A 193 30.36 25.89 -24.32
N GLY A 194 29.86 27.14 -24.31
CA GLY A 194 30.53 28.27 -23.68
C GLY A 194 30.33 28.30 -22.18
N GLU A 195 31.39 28.05 -21.45
CA GLU A 195 31.55 28.42 -20.03
C GLU A 195 31.32 29.94 -19.87
N GLY A 196 30.37 30.28 -19.04
CA GLY A 196 30.07 31.65 -18.58
C GLY A 196 30.12 31.76 -17.07
N ASP A 197 31.33 31.98 -16.56
CA ASP A 197 31.64 32.57 -15.24
C ASP A 197 30.93 33.93 -15.06
N ALA A 198 30.23 34.12 -13.95
CA ALA A 198 29.89 35.43 -13.40
C ALA A 198 29.52 35.33 -11.92
N GLU A 199 30.47 35.44 -11.13
CA GLU A 199 30.78 36.24 -9.91
C GLU A 199 29.72 37.28 -9.47
N SER A 200 29.50 37.22 -8.15
CA SER A 200 29.24 38.31 -7.18
C SER A 200 27.95 39.13 -7.21
N GLY A 201 27.40 39.26 -6.04
CA GLY A 201 26.41 40.29 -5.66
C GLY A 201 25.92 40.15 -4.24
N GLU A 202 26.79 40.47 -3.30
CA GLU A 202 26.53 40.81 -1.88
C GLU A 202 25.61 42.07 -1.74
N SER A 203 24.65 42.02 -0.81
CA SER A 203 24.31 43.07 0.20
C SER A 203 22.91 42.81 0.75
N SER A 204 22.72 42.50 2.02
CA SER A 204 22.58 43.39 3.19
C SER A 204 21.18 43.99 3.36
N GLU A 205 20.67 43.82 4.63
CA GLU A 205 19.71 44.67 5.41
C GLU A 205 18.22 44.53 5.00
N GLU A 206 17.31 44.19 5.88
CA GLU A 206 16.96 44.65 7.22
C GLU A 206 16.07 43.62 7.95
#